data_f94281efa2975bd56380d85038de4bec
#
_entry.id   f94281efa2975bd56380d85038de4bec
#
_cell.length_a   1.000
_cell.length_b   1.000
_cell.length_c   1.000
_cell.angle_alpha   90.00
_cell.angle_beta   90.00
_cell.angle_gamma   90.00
#
_symmetry.space_group_name_H-M   'P 1'
#
loop_
_entity.id
_entity.type
_entity.pdbx_description
1 polymer ?
#
loop_
_entity_poly.entity_id
_entity_poly.type
_entity_poly.pdbx_seq_one_letter_code
_entity_poly.pdbx_strand_id
1 'polypeptide(L)'
;MDVSANTGVGDEAYVIEVGDEASGIGVGDNAYVIGVDFGTLSARALVVRVRDGAEAGTAVSEYSHGVIDRSLSGYGELPPDWALQDPADYIRALGEAVPAAVRDAGIDPAQVIGIATDFTASTCMPVLADGTPLCQLPGLAARPHAYPKLWKHHAAQAHADRINAVAHERGEKWINRYGGKISSEWQFAKALQLLDEDPELYQRADRWIEAADWIIWQLCGAETRNACTAGYKGIYQ
;
A
#
# COMPACT_ATOMS: atom_id res chain seq x y z
N MET A 1 -22.74 -10.40 -4.14
CA MET A 1 -21.42 -10.03 -4.60
C MET A 1 -20.85 -11.17 -5.42
N ASP A 2 -20.79 -11.00 -6.73
CA ASP A 2 -20.07 -11.97 -7.57
C ASP A 2 -18.58 -11.59 -7.57
N VAL A 3 -17.75 -12.54 -7.17
CA VAL A 3 -16.31 -12.41 -7.26
C VAL A 3 -15.89 -13.08 -8.57
N SER A 4 -15.68 -12.28 -9.62
CA SER A 4 -15.14 -12.79 -10.87
C SER A 4 -13.62 -12.58 -10.90
N ALA A 5 -12.88 -13.63 -11.22
CA ALA A 5 -11.44 -13.56 -11.41
C ALA A 5 -11.13 -12.97 -12.79
N ASN A 6 -10.36 -11.90 -12.87
CA ASN A 6 -9.81 -11.35 -14.10
C ASN A 6 -8.36 -11.83 -14.27
N THR A 7 -8.14 -12.76 -15.22
CA THR A 7 -6.84 -13.36 -15.48
C THR A 7 -6.07 -12.53 -16.52
N GLY A 8 -5.27 -11.61 -16.01
CA GLY A 8 -4.34 -10.86 -16.88
C GLY A 8 -3.09 -10.41 -16.13
N VAL A 9 -2.15 -11.23 -16.00
CA VAL A 9 -0.80 -11.27 -15.44
C VAL A 9 -0.77 -12.31 -14.32
N GLY A 10 -0.39 -13.51 -14.65
CA GLY A 10 -0.14 -14.66 -13.81
C GLY A 10 -0.65 -14.57 -12.38
N ASP A 11 -1.70 -15.31 -12.11
CA ASP A 11 -2.32 -15.56 -10.83
C ASP A 11 -3.37 -14.53 -10.35
N GLU A 12 -4.61 -14.85 -10.66
CA GLU A 12 -5.90 -14.46 -10.05
C GLU A 12 -5.97 -13.08 -9.33
N ALA A 13 -6.26 -12.02 -10.09
CA ALA A 13 -6.72 -10.77 -9.51
C ALA A 13 -8.20 -10.91 -9.08
N TYR A 14 -8.49 -10.70 -7.81
CA TYR A 14 -9.85 -10.65 -7.30
C TYR A 14 -10.42 -9.25 -7.50
N VAL A 15 -11.37 -9.09 -8.40
CA VAL A 15 -12.13 -7.84 -8.57
C VAL A 15 -13.45 -7.96 -7.80
N ILE A 16 -13.69 -7.06 -6.88
CA ILE A 16 -14.97 -6.90 -6.22
C ILE A 16 -15.77 -5.89 -7.05
N GLU A 17 -16.74 -6.35 -7.85
CA GLU A 17 -17.67 -5.44 -8.52
C GLU A 17 -18.59 -4.77 -7.49
N VAL A 18 -18.45 -3.45 -7.36
CA VAL A 18 -19.40 -2.61 -6.63
C VAL A 18 -20.46 -2.18 -7.62
N GLY A 19 -21.67 -2.75 -7.48
CA GLY A 19 -22.79 -2.43 -8.37
C GLY A 19 -23.15 -0.93 -8.37
N ASP A 20 -23.54 -0.43 -9.53
CA ASP A 20 -23.74 1.00 -9.87
C ASP A 20 -25.12 1.54 -9.39
N GLU A 21 -25.76 0.96 -8.39
CA GLU A 21 -27.00 1.48 -7.83
C GLU A 21 -26.81 1.96 -6.39
N ALA A 22 -26.52 3.24 -6.24
CA ALA A 22 -26.72 4.01 -5.00
C ALA A 22 -28.25 4.25 -4.73
N SER A 23 -29.08 3.26 -4.90
CA SER A 23 -30.43 3.22 -4.33
C SER A 23 -30.28 2.71 -2.90
N GLY A 24 -30.66 3.52 -1.93
CA GLY A 24 -30.51 3.31 -0.48
C GLY A 24 -30.44 1.85 -0.08
N ILE A 25 -29.22 1.37 0.17
CA ILE A 25 -29.01 0.03 0.71
C ILE A 25 -29.72 0.04 2.04
N GLY A 26 -30.92 -0.56 2.11
CA GLY A 26 -31.53 -0.87 3.35
C GLY A 26 -30.61 -1.81 4.10
N VAL A 27 -29.77 -1.23 5.00
CA VAL A 27 -28.82 -2.01 5.78
C VAL A 27 -29.62 -2.98 6.61
N GLY A 28 -29.71 -4.24 6.17
CA GLY A 28 -30.38 -5.29 6.92
C GLY A 28 -29.69 -5.52 8.26
N ASP A 29 -30.43 -6.00 9.24
CA ASP A 29 -29.92 -6.32 10.60
C ASP A 29 -28.66 -7.23 10.60
N ASN A 30 -28.41 -7.94 9.49
CA ASN A 30 -27.34 -8.89 9.31
C ASN A 30 -26.26 -8.40 8.29
N ALA A 31 -26.09 -7.09 8.13
CA ALA A 31 -25.03 -6.54 7.28
C ALA A 31 -23.70 -6.46 8.04
N TYR A 32 -22.61 -6.76 7.34
CA TYR A 32 -21.23 -6.72 7.86
C TYR A 32 -20.33 -5.89 6.96
N VAL A 33 -19.27 -5.36 7.54
CA VAL A 33 -18.16 -4.73 6.84
C VAL A 33 -16.86 -5.37 7.26
N ILE A 34 -15.85 -5.28 6.41
CA ILE A 34 -14.50 -5.80 6.70
C ILE A 34 -13.51 -4.65 6.74
N GLY A 35 -12.73 -4.55 7.80
CA GLY A 35 -11.53 -3.73 7.89
C GLY A 35 -10.30 -4.61 7.66
N VAL A 36 -9.35 -4.14 6.84
CA VAL A 36 -8.06 -4.81 6.65
C VAL A 36 -6.93 -3.85 6.98
N ASP A 37 -6.15 -4.17 8.00
CA ASP A 37 -4.96 -3.43 8.42
C ASP A 37 -3.70 -4.10 7.84
N PHE A 38 -3.01 -3.41 6.95
CA PHE A 38 -1.73 -3.83 6.38
C PHE A 38 -0.58 -3.26 7.22
N GLY A 39 -0.14 -4.07 8.18
CA GLY A 39 0.95 -3.73 9.07
C GLY A 39 2.35 -3.94 8.47
N THR A 40 3.35 -3.96 9.35
CA THR A 40 4.76 -4.13 8.96
C THR A 40 5.11 -5.57 8.57
N LEU A 41 4.49 -6.57 9.21
CA LEU A 41 4.84 -7.99 9.06
C LEU A 41 3.67 -8.87 8.63
N SER A 42 2.45 -8.32 8.64
CA SER A 42 1.23 -9.08 8.39
C SER A 42 0.09 -8.16 8.00
N ALA A 43 -0.95 -8.73 7.38
CA ALA A 43 -2.26 -8.09 7.28
C ALA A 43 -3.24 -8.77 8.23
N ARG A 44 -4.13 -7.96 8.83
CA ARG A 44 -5.22 -8.43 9.69
C ARG A 44 -6.55 -8.02 9.10
N ALA A 45 -7.47 -8.98 8.99
CA ALA A 45 -8.86 -8.72 8.63
C ALA A 45 -9.75 -8.82 9.86
N LEU A 46 -10.72 -7.91 9.98
CA LEU A 46 -11.72 -7.86 11.03
C LEU A 46 -13.11 -7.73 10.39
N VAL A 47 -14.02 -8.63 10.71
CA VAL A 47 -15.43 -8.57 10.30
C VAL A 47 -16.24 -7.91 11.41
N VAL A 48 -16.95 -6.84 11.06
CA VAL A 48 -17.73 -6.04 12.01
C VAL A 48 -19.20 -6.00 11.58
N ARG A 49 -20.10 -6.27 12.50
CA ARG A 49 -21.53 -6.13 12.25
C ARG A 49 -21.94 -4.66 12.26
N VAL A 50 -22.60 -4.23 11.18
CA VAL A 50 -22.86 -2.80 10.95
C VAL A 50 -23.78 -2.18 12.00
N ARG A 51 -24.82 -2.90 12.42
CA ARG A 51 -25.86 -2.33 13.29
C ARG A 51 -25.38 -1.90 14.68
N ASP A 52 -24.35 -2.54 15.23
CA ASP A 52 -23.92 -2.33 16.63
C ASP A 52 -22.41 -2.30 16.83
N GLY A 53 -21.62 -2.46 15.74
CA GLY A 53 -20.18 -2.46 15.80
C GLY A 53 -19.55 -3.71 16.44
N ALA A 54 -20.33 -4.78 16.62
CA ALA A 54 -19.81 -6.01 17.21
C ALA A 54 -18.79 -6.67 16.26
N GLU A 55 -17.62 -7.00 16.81
CA GLU A 55 -16.60 -7.79 16.14
C GLU A 55 -17.11 -9.24 16.01
N ALA A 56 -17.23 -9.72 14.78
CA ALA A 56 -17.78 -11.03 14.48
C ALA A 56 -16.71 -12.08 14.19
N GLY A 57 -15.61 -11.72 13.59
CA GLY A 57 -14.52 -12.64 13.27
C GLY A 57 -13.26 -11.90 12.86
N THR A 58 -12.10 -12.53 13.03
CA THR A 58 -10.79 -11.94 12.70
C THR A 58 -9.83 -13.00 12.18
N ALA A 59 -8.89 -12.56 11.34
CA ALA A 59 -7.78 -13.41 10.92
C ALA A 59 -6.54 -12.57 10.62
N VAL A 60 -5.38 -13.20 10.71
CA VAL A 60 -4.07 -12.61 10.40
C VAL A 60 -3.38 -13.47 9.37
N SER A 61 -2.76 -12.85 8.37
CA SER A 61 -1.84 -13.50 7.45
C SER A 61 -0.49 -12.80 7.47
N GLU A 62 0.56 -13.53 7.81
CA GLU A 62 1.93 -13.02 7.86
C GLU A 62 2.50 -12.86 6.45
N TYR A 63 3.33 -11.84 6.23
CA TYR A 63 4.06 -11.66 4.98
C TYR A 63 5.20 -12.68 4.88
N SER A 64 5.26 -13.41 3.76
CA SER A 64 6.27 -14.45 3.54
C SER A 64 7.69 -13.90 3.56
N HIS A 65 7.88 -12.69 3.05
CA HIS A 65 9.18 -12.02 3.01
C HIS A 65 9.40 -11.11 4.23
N GLY A 66 8.33 -10.79 4.98
CA GLY A 66 8.39 -9.86 6.11
C GLY A 66 8.93 -8.50 5.68
N VAL A 67 9.99 -8.02 6.35
CA VAL A 67 10.75 -6.84 5.95
C VAL A 67 12.08 -7.28 5.33
N ILE A 68 12.32 -6.85 4.10
CA ILE A 68 13.58 -7.09 3.38
C ILE A 68 14.53 -5.94 3.75
N ASP A 69 15.38 -6.16 4.76
CA ASP A 69 16.27 -5.14 5.31
C ASP A 69 17.74 -5.59 5.43
N ARG A 70 18.05 -6.84 5.07
CA ARG A 70 19.42 -7.39 5.13
C ARG A 70 19.97 -7.73 3.76
N SER A 71 19.19 -8.43 2.96
CA SER A 71 19.62 -8.86 1.64
C SER A 71 18.43 -8.98 0.70
N LEU A 72 18.67 -8.76 -0.57
CA LEU A 72 17.71 -8.99 -1.65
C LEU A 72 18.27 -10.03 -2.61
N SER A 73 17.42 -10.98 -3.00
CA SER A 73 17.80 -12.04 -3.94
C SER A 73 18.30 -11.44 -5.27
N GLY A 74 19.44 -11.89 -5.75
CA GLY A 74 20.07 -11.41 -6.99
C GLY A 74 20.78 -10.06 -6.87
N TYR A 75 20.62 -9.31 -5.76
CA TYR A 75 21.36 -8.09 -5.47
C TYR A 75 22.51 -8.33 -4.48
N GLY A 76 22.24 -9.05 -3.39
CA GLY A 76 23.16 -9.27 -2.29
C GLY A 76 22.76 -8.52 -1.03
N GLU A 77 23.73 -8.11 -0.21
CA GLU A 77 23.48 -7.36 1.02
C GLU A 77 22.96 -5.95 0.73
N LEU A 78 21.89 -5.56 1.43
CA LEU A 78 21.37 -4.20 1.37
C LEU A 78 22.21 -3.28 2.29
N PRO A 79 22.44 -2.03 1.87
CA PRO A 79 23.07 -1.04 2.75
C PRO A 79 22.25 -0.82 4.04
N PRO A 80 22.85 -0.26 5.09
CA PRO A 80 22.15 0.10 6.32
C PRO A 80 20.94 1.00 6.04
N ASP A 81 19.93 0.89 6.92
CA ASP A 81 18.71 1.70 6.91
C ASP A 81 17.77 1.47 5.72
N TRP A 82 18.05 0.47 4.88
CA TRP A 82 17.10 0.01 3.89
C TRP A 82 16.01 -0.85 4.55
N ALA A 83 14.78 -0.66 4.12
CA ALA A 83 13.65 -1.48 4.54
C ALA A 83 12.63 -1.56 3.41
N LEU A 84 12.54 -2.71 2.78
CA LEU A 84 11.68 -2.99 1.65
C LEU A 84 10.60 -4.01 2.01
N GLN A 85 9.55 -4.08 1.21
CA GLN A 85 8.54 -5.14 1.27
C GLN A 85 8.25 -5.68 -0.14
N ASP A 86 7.68 -6.87 -0.21
CA ASP A 86 7.22 -7.45 -1.48
C ASP A 86 5.71 -7.17 -1.65
N PRO A 87 5.27 -6.47 -2.73
CA PRO A 87 3.85 -6.19 -2.94
C PRO A 87 3.01 -7.45 -3.19
N ALA A 88 3.62 -8.57 -3.62
CA ALA A 88 2.93 -9.84 -3.73
C ALA A 88 2.44 -10.36 -2.37
N ASP A 89 3.16 -10.05 -1.28
CA ASP A 89 2.73 -10.41 0.07
C ASP A 89 1.43 -9.71 0.47
N TYR A 90 1.20 -8.47 0.01
CA TYR A 90 -0.04 -7.75 0.32
C TYR A 90 -1.25 -8.42 -0.31
N ILE A 91 -1.15 -8.79 -1.60
CA ILE A 91 -2.24 -9.48 -2.32
C ILE A 91 -2.50 -10.86 -1.72
N ARG A 92 -1.44 -11.62 -1.45
CA ARG A 92 -1.56 -12.94 -0.83
C ARG A 92 -2.21 -12.84 0.55
N ALA A 93 -1.72 -11.93 1.40
CA ALA A 93 -2.25 -11.75 2.74
C ALA A 93 -3.72 -11.30 2.75
N LEU A 94 -4.11 -10.43 1.81
CA LEU A 94 -5.51 -10.04 1.61
C LEU A 94 -6.37 -11.26 1.26
N GLY A 95 -5.94 -12.07 0.27
CA GLY A 95 -6.64 -13.26 -0.19
C GLY A 95 -6.73 -14.37 0.86
N GLU A 96 -5.83 -14.39 1.84
CA GLU A 96 -5.86 -15.35 2.95
C GLU A 96 -6.64 -14.84 4.16
N ALA A 97 -6.38 -13.61 4.61
CA ALA A 97 -6.95 -13.07 5.84
C ALA A 97 -8.45 -12.78 5.70
N VAL A 98 -8.89 -12.19 4.58
CA VAL A 98 -10.31 -11.83 4.40
C VAL A 98 -11.22 -13.07 4.41
N PRO A 99 -11.00 -14.11 3.58
CA PRO A 99 -11.84 -15.31 3.65
C PRO A 99 -11.73 -16.04 5.00
N ALA A 100 -10.59 -16.00 5.66
CA ALA A 100 -10.41 -16.62 6.97
C ALA A 100 -11.25 -15.90 8.04
N ALA A 101 -11.25 -14.56 8.06
CA ALA A 101 -12.04 -13.76 8.98
C ALA A 101 -13.56 -13.96 8.75
N VAL A 102 -14.00 -14.08 7.48
CA VAL A 102 -15.40 -14.38 7.15
C VAL A 102 -15.81 -15.77 7.65
N ARG A 103 -14.94 -16.77 7.51
CA ARG A 103 -15.17 -18.11 8.07
C ARG A 103 -15.23 -18.10 9.60
N ASP A 104 -14.33 -17.36 10.25
CA ASP A 104 -14.29 -17.22 11.72
C ASP A 104 -15.56 -16.54 12.23
N ALA A 105 -16.07 -15.55 11.51
CA ALA A 105 -17.35 -14.90 11.79
C ALA A 105 -18.58 -15.80 11.61
N GLY A 106 -18.46 -16.91 10.87
CA GLY A 106 -19.55 -17.82 10.58
C GLY A 106 -20.69 -17.20 9.75
N ILE A 107 -20.39 -16.20 8.94
CA ILE A 107 -21.36 -15.44 8.13
C ILE A 107 -21.32 -15.87 6.66
N ASP A 108 -22.43 -15.59 5.95
CA ASP A 108 -22.43 -15.67 4.49
C ASP A 108 -21.66 -14.47 3.91
N PRO A 109 -20.70 -14.68 3.00
CA PRO A 109 -20.00 -13.59 2.31
C PRO A 109 -20.93 -12.56 1.66
N ALA A 110 -22.11 -12.98 1.21
CA ALA A 110 -23.13 -12.08 0.64
C ALA A 110 -23.69 -11.04 1.63
N GLN A 111 -23.45 -11.23 2.94
CA GLN A 111 -23.82 -10.25 3.97
C GLN A 111 -22.78 -9.13 4.13
N VAL A 112 -21.61 -9.24 3.49
CA VAL A 112 -20.57 -8.22 3.52
C VAL A 112 -20.92 -7.13 2.51
N ILE A 113 -21.17 -5.92 2.99
CA ILE A 113 -21.59 -4.78 2.17
C ILE A 113 -20.48 -3.77 1.89
N GLY A 114 -19.30 -3.97 2.46
CA GLY A 114 -18.16 -3.08 2.24
C GLY A 114 -16.86 -3.60 2.83
N ILE A 115 -15.75 -3.15 2.23
CA ILE A 115 -14.39 -3.38 2.72
C ILE A 115 -13.65 -2.04 2.80
N ALA A 116 -12.88 -1.85 3.84
CA ALA A 116 -11.99 -0.71 3.99
C ALA A 116 -10.59 -1.20 4.37
N THR A 117 -9.57 -0.45 3.98
CA THR A 117 -8.17 -0.80 4.27
C THR A 117 -7.49 0.31 5.05
N ASP A 118 -6.60 -0.08 5.95
CA ASP A 118 -5.57 0.75 6.54
C ASP A 118 -4.20 0.21 6.17
N PHE A 119 -3.20 1.07 6.14
CA PHE A 119 -1.86 0.71 5.70
C PHE A 119 -0.81 1.55 6.43
N THR A 120 0.37 0.97 6.66
CA THR A 120 1.53 1.72 7.16
C THR A 120 1.84 2.90 6.23
N ALA A 121 1.61 4.13 6.69
CA ALA A 121 1.78 5.34 5.89
C ALA A 121 3.23 5.53 5.43
N SER A 122 3.43 6.05 4.23
CA SER A 122 4.73 6.21 3.57
C SER A 122 5.42 4.91 3.15
N THR A 123 4.65 3.91 2.81
CA THR A 123 5.16 2.74 2.09
C THR A 123 4.95 2.97 0.59
N CYS A 124 5.95 3.57 -0.06
CA CYS A 124 5.84 4.03 -1.45
C CYS A 124 6.60 3.14 -2.41
N MET A 125 6.07 2.98 -3.63
CA MET A 125 6.66 2.13 -4.67
C MET A 125 6.49 2.69 -6.07
N PRO A 126 7.42 2.35 -7.01
CA PRO A 126 7.28 2.63 -8.42
C PRO A 126 6.42 1.57 -9.10
N VAL A 127 5.44 2.00 -9.91
CA VAL A 127 4.58 1.11 -10.69
C VAL A 127 4.42 1.60 -12.14
N LEU A 128 3.99 0.72 -13.03
CA LEU A 128 3.54 1.07 -14.39
C LEU A 128 2.17 1.74 -14.37
N ALA A 129 1.73 2.23 -15.53
CA ALA A 129 0.42 2.88 -15.71
C ALA A 129 -0.77 1.97 -15.42
N ASP A 130 -0.60 0.67 -15.49
CA ASP A 130 -1.60 -0.34 -15.15
C ASP A 130 -1.57 -0.81 -13.70
N GLY A 131 -0.66 -0.21 -12.87
CA GLY A 131 -0.48 -0.57 -11.47
C GLY A 131 0.49 -1.72 -11.23
N THR A 132 1.13 -2.28 -12.25
CA THR A 132 2.13 -3.34 -12.07
C THR A 132 3.37 -2.81 -11.32
N PRO A 133 3.74 -3.37 -10.15
CA PRO A 133 4.94 -2.99 -9.42
C PRO A 133 6.21 -3.30 -10.22
N LEU A 134 7.17 -2.39 -10.27
CA LEU A 134 8.38 -2.58 -11.07
C LEU A 134 9.20 -3.81 -10.64
N CYS A 135 9.22 -4.17 -9.36
CA CYS A 135 9.91 -5.37 -8.87
C CYS A 135 9.37 -6.68 -9.45
N GLN A 136 8.13 -6.70 -9.98
CA GLN A 136 7.52 -7.87 -10.61
C GLN A 136 7.87 -7.98 -12.10
N LEU A 137 8.50 -6.97 -12.68
CA LEU A 137 8.89 -7.00 -14.09
C LEU A 137 10.13 -7.87 -14.32
N PRO A 138 10.21 -8.57 -15.47
CA PRO A 138 11.40 -9.36 -15.81
C PRO A 138 12.69 -8.54 -15.72
N GLY A 139 13.68 -9.07 -14.99
CA GLY A 139 14.99 -8.45 -14.81
C GLY A 139 15.07 -7.35 -13.75
N LEU A 140 13.95 -6.98 -13.08
CA LEU A 140 13.95 -5.94 -12.05
C LEU A 140 13.85 -6.48 -10.62
N ALA A 141 13.61 -7.77 -10.42
CA ALA A 141 13.51 -8.40 -9.09
C ALA A 141 14.80 -8.28 -8.26
N ALA A 142 15.96 -8.08 -8.89
CA ALA A 142 17.24 -7.87 -8.20
C ALA A 142 17.57 -6.38 -7.99
N ARG A 143 16.67 -5.45 -8.29
CA ARG A 143 16.90 -3.99 -8.12
C ARG A 143 16.16 -3.49 -6.88
N PRO A 144 16.86 -3.11 -5.79
CA PRO A 144 16.20 -2.71 -4.52
C PRO A 144 15.24 -1.53 -4.68
N HIS A 145 15.56 -0.58 -5.56
CA HIS A 145 14.70 0.57 -5.82
C HIS A 145 13.37 0.23 -6.51
N ALA A 146 13.22 -0.98 -7.08
CA ALA A 146 11.98 -1.44 -7.70
C ALA A 146 10.90 -1.83 -6.68
N TYR A 147 11.27 -2.02 -5.41
CA TYR A 147 10.41 -2.48 -4.33
C TYR A 147 9.76 -1.33 -3.55
N PRO A 148 8.62 -1.59 -2.87
CA PRO A 148 8.06 -0.70 -1.88
C PRO A 148 9.11 -0.35 -0.81
N LYS A 149 9.30 0.95 -0.55
CA LYS A 149 10.13 1.45 0.54
C LYS A 149 9.25 1.68 1.76
N LEU A 150 9.39 0.81 2.76
CA LEU A 150 8.59 0.82 3.98
C LEU A 150 8.76 2.15 4.75
N TRP A 151 7.83 2.47 5.67
CA TRP A 151 7.90 3.65 6.53
C TRP A 151 9.25 3.78 7.26
N LYS A 152 9.81 2.66 7.72
CA LYS A 152 11.12 2.61 8.40
C LYS A 152 12.35 2.58 7.48
N HIS A 153 12.17 2.83 6.17
CA HIS A 153 13.28 3.01 5.23
C HIS A 153 13.91 4.37 5.46
N HIS A 154 15.03 4.41 6.18
CA HIS A 154 15.71 5.65 6.55
C HIS A 154 16.89 5.99 5.64
N ALA A 155 17.26 5.14 4.69
CA ALA A 155 18.36 5.37 3.74
C ALA A 155 18.19 6.65 2.88
N ALA A 156 16.97 7.21 2.81
CA ALA A 156 16.70 8.47 2.11
C ALA A 156 17.01 9.74 2.94
N GLN A 157 17.71 9.65 4.09
CA GLN A 157 17.93 10.80 4.97
C GLN A 157 18.70 11.94 4.31
N ALA A 158 19.76 11.66 3.57
CA ALA A 158 20.51 12.70 2.85
C ALA A 158 19.65 13.45 1.82
N HIS A 159 18.69 12.74 1.20
CA HIS A 159 17.74 13.32 0.23
C HIS A 159 16.72 14.21 0.94
N ALA A 160 16.23 13.80 2.13
CA ALA A 160 15.38 14.65 2.97
C ALA A 160 16.10 15.93 3.39
N ASP A 161 17.35 15.82 3.82
CA ASP A 161 18.16 16.98 4.23
C ASP A 161 18.37 17.95 3.07
N ARG A 162 18.60 17.44 1.85
CA ARG A 162 18.68 18.27 0.64
C ARG A 162 17.37 18.99 0.33
N ILE A 163 16.23 18.30 0.42
CA ILE A 163 14.91 18.92 0.24
C ILE A 163 14.69 20.02 1.28
N ASN A 164 14.99 19.76 2.54
CA ASN A 164 14.85 20.74 3.62
C ASN A 164 15.72 21.99 3.37
N ALA A 165 16.98 21.80 2.99
CA ALA A 165 17.91 22.91 2.69
C ALA A 165 17.38 23.78 1.56
N VAL A 166 16.97 23.17 0.44
CA VAL A 166 16.41 23.89 -0.72
C VAL A 166 15.11 24.60 -0.38
N ALA A 167 14.22 23.97 0.41
CA ALA A 167 12.98 24.58 0.83
C ALA A 167 13.20 25.84 1.68
N HIS A 168 14.15 25.79 2.61
CA HIS A 168 14.52 26.94 3.43
C HIS A 168 15.20 28.04 2.61
N GLU A 169 16.13 27.70 1.72
CA GLU A 169 16.77 28.66 0.82
C GLU A 169 15.76 29.40 -0.05
N ARG A 170 14.72 28.71 -0.55
CA ARG A 170 13.66 29.29 -1.36
C ARG A 170 12.57 30.01 -0.54
N GLY A 171 12.58 29.89 0.77
CA GLY A 171 11.54 30.44 1.64
C GLY A 171 10.17 29.77 1.45
N GLU A 172 10.17 28.48 1.15
CA GLU A 172 8.96 27.69 0.91
C GLU A 172 8.08 27.64 2.17
N LYS A 173 6.81 28.03 2.04
CA LYS A 173 5.89 28.12 3.18
C LYS A 173 5.32 26.76 3.60
N TRP A 174 5.21 25.83 2.66
CA TRP A 174 4.63 24.51 2.90
C TRP A 174 5.37 23.74 4.02
N ILE A 175 6.70 23.92 4.13
CA ILE A 175 7.51 23.19 5.11
C ILE A 175 7.12 23.48 6.56
N ASN A 176 6.55 24.67 6.82
CA ASN A 176 6.10 25.08 8.16
C ASN A 176 4.94 24.20 8.67
N ARG A 177 4.10 23.68 7.78
CA ARG A 177 3.01 22.76 8.13
C ARG A 177 3.52 21.43 8.72
N TYR A 178 4.77 21.11 8.43
CA TYR A 178 5.44 19.88 8.84
C TYR A 178 6.51 20.12 9.93
N GLY A 179 6.38 21.23 10.67
CA GLY A 179 7.32 21.57 11.74
C GLY A 179 8.69 22.03 11.25
N GLY A 180 8.77 22.52 10.00
CA GLY A 180 9.96 23.11 9.41
C GLY A 180 10.92 22.11 8.75
N LYS A 181 10.58 20.82 8.71
CA LYS A 181 11.38 19.79 8.02
C LYS A 181 10.57 18.57 7.66
N ILE A 182 11.02 17.83 6.65
CA ILE A 182 10.60 16.45 6.36
C ILE A 182 11.73 15.48 6.72
N SER A 183 11.40 14.22 6.94
CA SER A 183 12.36 13.15 7.23
C SER A 183 12.53 12.18 6.06
N SER A 184 13.45 11.24 6.21
CA SER A 184 13.68 10.12 5.29
C SER A 184 12.44 9.27 5.02
N GLU A 185 11.47 9.24 5.93
CA GLU A 185 10.24 8.46 5.77
C GLU A 185 9.31 9.00 4.69
N TRP A 186 9.47 10.25 4.31
CA TRP A 186 8.53 10.96 3.45
C TRP A 186 8.63 10.54 1.99
N GLN A 187 7.51 10.55 1.30
CA GLN A 187 7.35 10.11 -0.07
C GLN A 187 8.39 10.73 -1.02
N PHE A 188 8.60 12.06 -0.95
CA PHE A 188 9.51 12.75 -1.85
C PHE A 188 10.99 12.53 -1.53
N ALA A 189 11.37 12.29 -0.28
CA ALA A 189 12.73 11.91 0.06
C ALA A 189 13.10 10.57 -0.60
N LYS A 190 12.21 9.59 -0.53
CA LYS A 190 12.38 8.28 -1.17
C LYS A 190 12.33 8.34 -2.70
N ALA A 191 11.46 9.21 -3.26
CA ALA A 191 11.42 9.43 -4.71
C ALA A 191 12.70 10.08 -5.23
N LEU A 192 13.24 11.05 -4.49
CA LEU A 192 14.51 11.71 -4.83
C LEU A 192 15.69 10.74 -4.72
N GLN A 193 15.68 9.85 -3.72
CA GLN A 193 16.67 8.77 -3.62
C GLN A 193 16.61 7.85 -4.86
N LEU A 194 15.41 7.43 -5.29
CA LEU A 194 15.24 6.63 -6.49
C LEU A 194 15.79 7.36 -7.73
N LEU A 195 15.46 8.64 -7.89
CA LEU A 195 15.94 9.44 -9.03
C LEU A 195 17.47 9.55 -9.07
N ASP A 196 18.11 9.76 -7.92
CA ASP A 196 19.57 9.96 -7.86
C ASP A 196 20.34 8.65 -7.97
N GLU A 197 19.88 7.59 -7.33
CA GLU A 197 20.61 6.32 -7.22
C GLU A 197 20.26 5.33 -8.35
N ASP A 198 19.08 5.44 -8.94
CA ASP A 198 18.60 4.58 -10.02
C ASP A 198 17.72 5.34 -11.04
N PRO A 199 18.31 6.31 -11.78
CA PRO A 199 17.56 7.17 -12.70
C PRO A 199 16.92 6.41 -13.86
N GLU A 200 17.47 5.27 -14.28
CA GLU A 200 16.86 4.41 -15.30
C GLU A 200 15.54 3.83 -14.80
N LEU A 201 15.53 3.31 -13.58
CA LEU A 201 14.32 2.75 -12.97
C LEU A 201 13.30 3.84 -12.68
N TYR A 202 13.74 5.05 -12.25
CA TYR A 202 12.87 6.20 -12.10
C TYR A 202 12.13 6.55 -13.41
N GLN A 203 12.84 6.53 -14.55
CA GLN A 203 12.25 6.81 -15.86
C GLN A 203 11.31 5.72 -16.34
N ARG A 204 11.42 4.50 -15.86
CA ARG A 204 10.52 3.38 -16.18
C ARG A 204 9.22 3.41 -15.38
N ALA A 205 9.19 4.12 -14.26
CA ALA A 205 8.01 4.24 -13.43
C ALA A 205 7.03 5.25 -14.01
N ASP A 206 5.82 4.81 -14.32
CA ASP A 206 4.74 5.71 -14.71
C ASP A 206 4.12 6.41 -13.49
N ARG A 207 4.16 5.76 -12.33
CA ARG A 207 3.63 6.26 -11.07
C ARG A 207 4.59 5.98 -9.92
N TRP A 208 4.63 6.92 -8.99
CA TRP A 208 5.13 6.75 -7.63
C TRP A 208 3.93 6.78 -6.69
N ILE A 209 3.61 5.65 -6.05
CA ILE A 209 2.34 5.45 -5.35
C ILE A 209 2.56 4.92 -3.94
N GLU A 210 1.71 5.35 -3.00
CA GLU A 210 1.59 4.72 -1.68
C GLU A 210 0.97 3.33 -1.82
N ALA A 211 1.47 2.37 -1.04
CA ALA A 211 0.90 1.03 -1.02
C ALA A 211 -0.57 1.03 -0.56
N ALA A 212 -0.94 1.98 0.31
CA ALA A 212 -2.33 2.21 0.71
C ALA A 212 -3.25 2.53 -0.46
N ASP A 213 -2.80 3.37 -1.40
CA ASP A 213 -3.56 3.72 -2.60
C ASP A 213 -3.52 2.57 -3.61
N TRP A 214 -2.36 1.92 -3.72
CA TRP A 214 -2.17 0.81 -4.64
C TRP A 214 -3.08 -0.38 -4.32
N ILE A 215 -3.23 -0.75 -3.04
CA ILE A 215 -4.09 -1.88 -2.65
C ILE A 215 -5.58 -1.60 -2.97
N ILE A 216 -6.03 -0.36 -2.81
CA ILE A 216 -7.38 0.06 -3.22
C ILE A 216 -7.52 -0.04 -4.73
N TRP A 217 -6.51 0.39 -5.49
CA TRP A 217 -6.52 0.22 -6.94
C TRP A 217 -6.63 -1.24 -7.36
N GLN A 218 -5.92 -2.16 -6.68
CA GLN A 218 -6.05 -3.61 -6.95
C GLN A 218 -7.46 -4.14 -6.62
N LEU A 219 -8.13 -3.60 -5.60
CA LEU A 219 -9.47 -4.03 -5.19
C LEU A 219 -10.57 -3.53 -6.13
N CYS A 220 -10.48 -2.29 -6.62
CA CYS A 220 -11.57 -1.66 -7.37
C CYS A 220 -11.24 -1.44 -8.87
N GLY A 221 -10.02 -1.74 -9.33
CA GLY A 221 -9.60 -1.56 -10.71
C GLY A 221 -9.42 -0.09 -11.14
N ALA A 222 -9.53 0.88 -10.23
CA ALA A 222 -9.41 2.29 -10.52
C ALA A 222 -8.32 2.96 -9.67
N GLU A 223 -7.40 3.69 -10.31
CA GLU A 223 -6.39 4.48 -9.60
C GLU A 223 -7.06 5.66 -8.87
N THR A 224 -6.98 5.67 -7.56
CA THR A 224 -7.42 6.77 -6.69
C THR A 224 -6.31 7.12 -5.70
N ARG A 225 -6.37 8.34 -5.13
CA ARG A 225 -5.41 8.79 -4.13
C ARG A 225 -6.14 9.22 -2.88
N ASN A 226 -5.70 8.70 -1.74
CA ASN A 226 -6.22 9.08 -0.45
C ASN A 226 -5.68 10.47 -0.06
N ALA A 227 -6.60 11.41 0.20
CA ALA A 227 -6.23 12.79 0.55
C ALA A 227 -5.42 12.87 1.86
N CYS A 228 -5.69 12.00 2.83
CA CYS A 228 -4.94 11.95 4.08
C CYS A 228 -3.49 11.53 3.83
N THR A 229 -3.28 10.43 3.09
CA THR A 229 -1.93 9.94 2.76
C THR A 229 -1.15 10.97 1.93
N ALA A 230 -1.80 11.57 0.92
CA ALA A 230 -1.21 12.60 0.08
C ALA A 230 -0.85 13.87 0.87
N GLY A 231 -1.70 14.32 1.79
CA GLY A 231 -1.46 15.50 2.62
C GLY A 231 -0.49 15.25 3.76
N TYR A 232 -0.52 14.04 4.35
CA TYR A 232 0.26 13.74 5.55
C TYR A 232 1.77 13.64 5.28
N LYS A 233 2.19 12.83 4.32
CA LYS A 233 3.62 12.63 3.96
C LYS A 233 3.94 12.83 2.48
N GLY A 234 2.95 13.10 1.64
CA GLY A 234 3.09 13.38 0.22
C GLY A 234 3.14 14.88 -0.12
N ILE A 235 3.07 15.78 0.87
CA ILE A 235 3.19 17.24 0.72
C ILE A 235 2.09 17.84 -0.19
N TYR A 236 0.99 17.14 -0.40
CA TYR A 236 -0.13 17.68 -1.17
C TYR A 236 -0.85 18.79 -0.39
N GLN A 237 -1.16 19.91 -1.09
CA GLN A 237 -1.79 21.11 -0.51
C GLN A 237 -2.99 21.56 -1.35
#